data_ae4cc6707a8863fb3f68cf06d8274e11
#
_entry.id   ae4cc6707a8863fb3f68cf06d8274e11
#
_cell.length_a   1.000
_cell.length_b   1.000
_cell.length_c   1.000
_cell.angle_alpha   90.00
_cell.angle_beta   90.00
_cell.angle_gamma   90.00
#
_symmetry.space_group_name_H-M   'P 1'
#
loop_
_entity.id
_entity.type
_entity.pdbx_description
1 polymer ?
#
loop_
_entity_poly.entity_id
_entity_poly.type
_entity_poly.pdbx_seq_one_letter_code
_entity_poly.pdbx_strand_id
1 'polypeptide(L)'
;MKQQKKVHRIFIESDLTDNCFECPSEISHRIINVLRIKDSDELIVFNSKKEQYLSRVSIINKNVVINLKEKILNQNESSKIVRLYVSVINMKLMDLVVQKSVELGATDLYPIYTLRSQYKNVEKKIEHWKKIAIHATEQCGRLRLMHIHSPRTYSSLISKQISSSKFLLHQDGEKFNTSELESDD
;
A
#
# COMPACT_ATOMS: atom_id res chain seq x y z
N MET A 1 22.50 -0.11 25.45
CA MET A 1 21.88 0.34 24.19
C MET A 1 20.39 0.48 24.44
N LYS A 2 19.84 1.71 24.39
CA LYS A 2 18.38 1.91 24.44
C LYS A 2 17.80 1.35 23.14
N GLN A 3 16.95 0.33 23.21
CA GLN A 3 16.16 -0.09 22.06
C GLN A 3 15.37 1.13 21.57
N GLN A 4 15.63 1.58 20.36
CA GLN A 4 14.76 2.59 19.72
C GLN A 4 13.36 1.99 19.64
N LYS A 5 12.42 2.58 20.39
CA LYS A 5 11.00 2.16 20.35
C LYS A 5 10.54 2.33 18.90
N LYS A 6 10.15 1.24 18.25
CA LYS A 6 9.67 1.28 16.86
C LYS A 6 8.44 2.18 16.81
N VAL A 7 8.53 3.32 16.12
CA VAL A 7 7.42 4.25 15.94
C VAL A 7 6.46 3.64 14.93
N HIS A 8 5.19 3.45 15.31
CA HIS A 8 4.16 2.93 14.43
C HIS A 8 3.78 3.95 13.37
N ARG A 9 3.40 3.48 12.19
CA ARG A 9 2.89 4.30 11.10
C ARG A 9 1.45 3.95 10.83
N ILE A 10 0.60 4.97 10.60
CA ILE A 10 -0.83 4.83 10.37
C ILE A 10 -1.23 5.65 9.16
N PHE A 11 -1.93 5.01 8.24
CA PHE A 11 -2.55 5.69 7.11
C PHE A 11 -3.87 6.34 7.53
N ILE A 12 -4.06 7.60 7.13
CA ILE A 12 -5.29 8.38 7.34
C ILE A 12 -5.75 8.93 5.99
N GLU A 13 -6.99 8.66 5.60
CA GLU A 13 -7.56 9.08 4.30
C GLU A 13 -8.11 10.52 4.32
N SER A 14 -7.59 11.38 5.16
CA SER A 14 -7.99 12.79 5.23
C SER A 14 -6.83 13.72 4.95
N ASP A 15 -7.16 14.96 4.65
CA ASP A 15 -6.17 16.03 4.59
C ASP A 15 -5.62 16.29 6.00
N LEU A 16 -4.31 16.32 6.10
CA LEU A 16 -3.61 16.59 7.36
C LEU A 16 -3.37 18.11 7.50
N THR A 17 -4.44 18.91 7.40
CA THR A 17 -4.39 20.38 7.46
C THR A 17 -4.59 20.92 8.86
N ASP A 18 -5.38 20.23 9.66
CA ASP A 18 -5.67 20.64 11.02
C ASP A 18 -4.60 20.10 11.97
N ASN A 19 -4.21 20.90 12.95
CA ASN A 19 -3.21 20.51 13.95
C ASN A 19 -3.63 19.30 14.79
N CYS A 20 -4.92 19.00 14.87
CA CYS A 20 -5.45 17.80 15.51
C CYS A 20 -6.75 17.34 14.85
N PHE A 21 -7.00 16.04 14.90
CA PHE A 21 -8.24 15.46 14.42
C PHE A 21 -8.59 14.17 15.19
N GLU A 22 -9.88 13.86 15.26
CA GLU A 22 -10.38 12.64 15.87
C GLU A 22 -10.34 11.49 14.81
N CYS A 23 -9.80 10.35 15.22
CA CYS A 23 -9.74 9.18 14.35
C CYS A 23 -11.10 8.49 14.22
N PRO A 24 -11.45 7.95 13.05
CA PRO A 24 -12.56 7.03 12.91
C PRO A 24 -12.48 5.87 13.92
N SER A 25 -13.63 5.35 14.34
CA SER A 25 -13.71 4.30 15.37
C SER A 25 -12.89 3.05 15.04
N GLU A 26 -12.84 2.64 13.76
CA GLU A 26 -12.03 1.50 13.30
C GLU A 26 -10.53 1.75 13.54
N ILE A 27 -10.05 2.97 13.26
CA ILE A 27 -8.64 3.35 13.47
C ILE A 27 -8.36 3.49 14.97
N SER A 28 -9.26 4.11 15.73
CA SER A 28 -9.13 4.22 17.19
C SER A 28 -9.04 2.85 17.85
N HIS A 29 -9.92 1.91 17.49
CA HIS A 29 -9.87 0.53 17.95
C HIS A 29 -8.54 -0.14 17.62
N ARG A 30 -8.05 0.03 16.40
CA ARG A 30 -6.78 -0.55 15.97
C ARG A 30 -5.59 0.02 16.74
N ILE A 31 -5.53 1.33 16.95
CA ILE A 31 -4.48 2.00 17.72
C ILE A 31 -4.43 1.46 19.16
N ILE A 32 -5.58 1.40 19.83
CA ILE A 32 -5.67 1.03 21.24
C ILE A 32 -5.50 -0.49 21.44
N ASN A 33 -6.28 -1.29 20.70
CA ASN A 33 -6.42 -2.71 21.01
C ASN A 33 -5.44 -3.62 20.23
N VAL A 34 -5.06 -3.24 19.02
CA VAL A 34 -4.17 -4.05 18.18
C VAL A 34 -2.72 -3.60 18.35
N LEU A 35 -2.46 -2.32 18.18
CA LEU A 35 -1.10 -1.75 18.26
C LEU A 35 -0.70 -1.44 19.71
N ARG A 36 -1.68 -1.39 20.63
CA ARG A 36 -1.49 -1.15 22.07
C ARG A 36 -0.73 0.14 22.35
N ILE A 37 -0.98 1.15 21.52
CA ILE A 37 -0.43 2.49 21.69
C ILE A 37 -1.17 3.14 22.87
N LYS A 38 -0.42 3.81 23.73
CA LYS A 38 -0.93 4.43 24.94
C LYS A 38 -1.15 5.93 24.72
N ASP A 39 -1.87 6.52 25.65
CA ASP A 39 -1.96 7.97 25.71
C ASP A 39 -0.58 8.61 25.79
N SER A 40 -0.39 9.71 25.07
CA SER A 40 0.86 10.45 24.92
C SER A 40 1.99 9.72 24.15
N ASP A 41 1.78 8.50 23.67
CA ASP A 41 2.73 7.85 22.76
C ASP A 41 2.82 8.60 21.42
N GLU A 42 3.93 8.39 20.72
CA GLU A 42 4.16 8.96 19.40
C GLU A 42 3.92 7.92 18.30
N LEU A 43 3.39 8.42 17.18
CA LEU A 43 3.25 7.65 15.95
C LEU A 43 3.43 8.57 14.74
N ILE A 44 3.65 7.97 13.57
CA ILE A 44 3.69 8.69 12.31
C ILE A 44 2.33 8.51 11.63
N VAL A 45 1.69 9.61 11.26
CA VAL A 45 0.54 9.59 10.34
C VAL A 45 0.98 9.97 8.95
N PHE A 46 0.35 9.38 7.93
CA PHE A 46 0.56 9.77 6.54
C PHE A 46 -0.73 9.60 5.74
N ASN A 47 -0.84 10.28 4.60
CA ASN A 47 -2.03 10.29 3.76
C ASN A 47 -1.72 9.99 2.27
N SER A 48 -2.77 9.94 1.46
CA SER A 48 -2.68 9.71 0.00
C SER A 48 -1.97 10.85 -0.75
N LYS A 49 -1.88 12.05 -0.17
CA LYS A 49 -1.10 13.19 -0.71
C LYS A 49 0.40 13.08 -0.44
N LYS A 50 0.85 11.96 0.12
CA LYS A 50 2.25 11.70 0.52
C LYS A 50 2.75 12.66 1.60
N GLU A 51 1.88 13.25 2.37
CA GLU A 51 2.25 14.01 3.54
C GLU A 51 2.43 13.05 4.71
N GLN A 52 3.43 13.31 5.55
CA GLN A 52 3.63 12.55 6.79
C GLN A 52 4.04 13.46 7.94
N TYR A 53 3.55 13.12 9.13
CA TYR A 53 3.81 13.88 10.35
C TYR A 53 4.17 12.97 11.51
N LEU A 54 5.17 13.34 12.27
CA LEU A 54 5.30 12.87 13.64
C LEU A 54 4.15 13.43 14.45
N SER A 55 3.46 12.59 15.19
CA SER A 55 2.23 12.95 15.87
C SER A 55 2.18 12.34 17.25
N ARG A 56 1.40 12.94 18.14
CA ARG A 56 1.12 12.42 19.48
C ARG A 56 -0.31 11.97 19.59
N VAL A 57 -0.51 10.83 20.24
CA VAL A 57 -1.81 10.23 20.52
C VAL A 57 -2.38 10.83 21.80
N SER A 58 -3.65 11.22 21.79
CA SER A 58 -4.47 11.46 22.97
C SER A 58 -5.65 10.50 22.98
N ILE A 59 -5.89 9.84 24.10
CA ILE A 59 -6.99 8.87 24.23
C ILE A 59 -8.05 9.46 25.18
N ILE A 60 -9.22 9.76 24.62
CA ILE A 60 -10.35 10.36 25.35
C ILE A 60 -11.56 9.44 25.17
N ASN A 61 -12.07 8.86 26.25
CA ASN A 61 -13.28 8.01 26.25
C ASN A 61 -13.23 6.89 25.16
N LYS A 62 -12.09 6.25 24.98
CA LYS A 62 -11.79 5.23 23.95
C LYS A 62 -11.72 5.76 22.50
N ASN A 63 -11.87 7.05 22.30
CA ASN A 63 -11.59 7.70 21.02
C ASN A 63 -10.14 8.16 20.98
N VAL A 64 -9.54 8.11 19.81
CA VAL A 64 -8.16 8.59 19.59
C VAL A 64 -8.20 9.91 18.87
N VAL A 65 -7.53 10.88 19.46
CA VAL A 65 -7.22 12.18 18.83
C VAL A 65 -5.73 12.18 18.48
N ILE A 66 -5.44 12.48 17.24
CA ILE A 66 -4.07 12.65 16.73
C ILE A 66 -3.73 14.13 16.75
N ASN A 67 -2.63 14.47 17.42
CA ASN A 67 -2.08 15.82 17.45
C ASN A 67 -0.83 15.85 16.55
N LEU A 68 -0.90 16.55 15.43
CA LEU A 68 0.22 16.71 14.50
C LEU A 68 1.30 17.58 15.15
N LYS A 69 2.56 17.16 15.06
CA LYS A 69 3.69 17.88 15.64
C LYS A 69 4.61 18.44 14.58
N GLU A 70 5.28 17.55 13.88
CA GLU A 70 6.34 17.89 12.95
C GLU A 70 6.10 17.22 11.60
N LYS A 71 6.15 17.99 10.53
CA LYS A 71 6.09 17.45 9.17
C LYS A 71 7.42 16.78 8.84
N ILE A 72 7.35 15.52 8.50
CA ILE A 72 8.52 14.75 8.08
C ILE A 72 8.71 14.95 6.58
N LEU A 73 9.87 15.45 6.20
CA LEU A 73 10.22 15.61 4.79
C LEU A 73 10.39 14.25 4.13
N ASN A 74 9.76 14.09 2.98
CA ASN A 74 9.79 12.84 2.23
C ASN A 74 11.17 12.67 1.60
N GLN A 75 11.84 11.58 1.92
CA GLN A 75 13.09 11.19 1.26
C GLN A 75 12.81 10.08 0.26
N ASN A 76 13.09 10.35 -1.03
CA ASN A 76 13.36 9.36 -2.08
C ASN A 76 12.34 8.23 -2.30
N GLU A 77 11.05 8.54 -2.43
CA GLU A 77 10.14 7.58 -3.05
C GLU A 77 10.33 7.63 -4.59
N SER A 78 10.55 6.47 -5.21
CA SER A 78 10.70 6.39 -6.66
C SER A 78 9.51 7.03 -7.39
N SER A 79 9.80 7.86 -8.39
CA SER A 79 8.79 8.40 -9.30
C SER A 79 8.32 7.38 -10.34
N LYS A 80 9.07 6.29 -10.53
CA LYS A 80 8.76 5.26 -11.53
C LYS A 80 7.41 4.60 -11.26
N ILE A 81 6.67 4.33 -12.33
CA ILE A 81 5.38 3.66 -12.28
C ILE A 81 5.57 2.19 -12.65
N VAL A 82 5.35 1.31 -11.68
CA VAL A 82 5.45 -0.14 -11.87
C VAL A 82 4.04 -0.75 -11.80
N ARG A 83 3.54 -1.24 -12.94
CA ARG A 83 2.24 -1.89 -13.06
C ARG A 83 2.40 -3.40 -13.09
N LEU A 84 1.81 -4.09 -12.14
CA LEU A 84 1.86 -5.53 -12.04
C LEU A 84 0.53 -6.15 -12.48
N TYR A 85 0.59 -6.99 -13.50
CA TYR A 85 -0.54 -7.76 -14.02
C TYR A 85 -0.39 -9.21 -13.57
N VAL A 86 -1.29 -9.67 -12.69
CA VAL A 86 -1.19 -10.99 -12.06
C VAL A 86 -2.45 -11.80 -12.30
N SER A 87 -2.27 -13.02 -12.81
CA SER A 87 -3.39 -13.97 -12.87
C SER A 87 -3.94 -14.26 -11.49
N VAL A 88 -5.27 -14.26 -11.37
CA VAL A 88 -5.94 -14.61 -10.11
C VAL A 88 -5.66 -16.07 -9.79
N ILE A 89 -4.97 -16.28 -8.68
CA ILE A 89 -4.58 -17.58 -8.14
C ILE A 89 -5.32 -17.86 -6.82
N ASN A 90 -4.85 -18.82 -6.03
CA ASN A 90 -5.41 -19.09 -4.70
C ASN A 90 -5.45 -17.80 -3.84
N MET A 91 -6.54 -17.58 -3.10
CA MET A 91 -6.78 -16.34 -2.36
C MET A 91 -5.71 -16.03 -1.32
N LYS A 92 -5.20 -17.03 -0.60
CA LYS A 92 -4.11 -16.83 0.37
C LYS A 92 -2.81 -16.38 -0.31
N LEU A 93 -2.54 -16.93 -1.50
CA LEU A 93 -1.38 -16.52 -2.29
C LEU A 93 -1.57 -15.13 -2.88
N MET A 94 -2.80 -14.75 -3.26
CA MET A 94 -3.10 -13.38 -3.69
C MET A 94 -2.86 -12.37 -2.58
N ASP A 95 -3.21 -12.68 -1.33
CA ASP A 95 -2.92 -11.82 -0.18
C ASP A 95 -1.41 -11.58 -0.04
N LEU A 96 -0.60 -12.63 -0.20
CA LEU A 96 0.86 -12.53 -0.20
C LEU A 96 1.38 -11.72 -1.39
N VAL A 97 0.84 -11.94 -2.59
CA VAL A 97 1.19 -11.17 -3.79
C VAL A 97 0.94 -9.68 -3.56
N VAL A 98 -0.23 -9.31 -3.05
CA VAL A 98 -0.56 -7.90 -2.75
C VAL A 98 0.46 -7.31 -1.76
N GLN A 99 0.71 -7.99 -0.65
CA GLN A 99 1.66 -7.54 0.35
C GLN A 99 3.06 -7.33 -0.25
N LYS A 100 3.59 -8.34 -0.94
CA LYS A 100 4.95 -8.28 -1.50
C LYS A 100 5.07 -7.29 -2.66
N SER A 101 4.02 -7.11 -3.44
CA SER A 101 4.01 -6.08 -4.49
C SER A 101 4.17 -4.67 -3.91
N VAL A 102 3.50 -4.38 -2.79
CA VAL A 102 3.70 -3.10 -2.07
C VAL A 102 5.14 -2.98 -1.58
N GLU A 103 5.65 -3.99 -0.88
CA GLU A 103 7.01 -3.97 -0.31
C GLU A 103 8.09 -3.78 -1.39
N LEU A 104 7.87 -4.35 -2.59
CA LEU A 104 8.80 -4.28 -3.73
C LEU A 104 8.60 -3.04 -4.61
N GLY A 105 7.65 -2.18 -4.30
CA GLY A 105 7.54 -0.89 -4.97
C GLY A 105 6.51 -0.80 -6.10
N ALA A 106 5.69 -1.82 -6.34
CA ALA A 106 4.61 -1.71 -7.31
C ALA A 106 3.69 -0.52 -6.98
N THR A 107 3.24 0.18 -8.02
CA THR A 107 2.32 1.32 -7.91
C THR A 107 0.89 0.92 -8.19
N ASP A 108 0.71 -0.08 -9.05
CA ASP A 108 -0.59 -0.56 -9.49
C ASP A 108 -0.60 -2.09 -9.59
N LEU A 109 -1.68 -2.70 -9.16
CA LEU A 109 -1.93 -4.13 -9.29
C LEU A 109 -3.22 -4.37 -10.07
N TYR A 110 -3.12 -5.14 -11.14
CA TYR A 110 -4.21 -5.54 -12.01
C TYR A 110 -4.45 -7.04 -11.88
N PRO A 111 -5.47 -7.50 -11.16
CA PRO A 111 -5.87 -8.90 -11.14
C PRO A 111 -6.42 -9.30 -12.53
N ILE A 112 -5.94 -10.41 -13.09
CA ILE A 112 -6.30 -10.85 -14.44
C ILE A 112 -6.97 -12.22 -14.39
N TYR A 113 -8.12 -12.34 -15.06
CA TYR A 113 -8.73 -13.63 -15.34
C TYR A 113 -8.12 -14.22 -16.60
N THR A 114 -7.52 -15.40 -16.46
CA THR A 114 -7.02 -16.20 -17.58
C THR A 114 -7.92 -17.42 -17.80
N LEU A 115 -7.70 -18.15 -18.87
CA LEU A 115 -8.47 -19.37 -19.20
C LEU A 115 -8.41 -20.41 -18.06
N ARG A 116 -7.30 -20.48 -17.34
CA ARG A 116 -7.06 -21.43 -16.24
C ARG A 116 -7.32 -20.86 -14.85
N SER A 117 -7.81 -19.62 -14.74
CA SER A 117 -8.16 -19.05 -13.44
C SER A 117 -9.31 -19.82 -12.81
N GLN A 118 -9.08 -20.37 -11.62
CA GLN A 118 -10.10 -21.09 -10.85
C GLN A 118 -11.17 -20.17 -10.28
N TYR A 119 -10.81 -18.92 -10.00
CA TYR A 119 -11.66 -17.91 -9.40
C TYR A 119 -12.06 -16.88 -10.46
N LYS A 120 -13.37 -16.74 -10.70
CA LYS A 120 -13.92 -15.84 -11.74
C LYS A 120 -14.69 -14.65 -11.17
N ASN A 121 -14.76 -14.52 -9.87
CA ASN A 121 -15.46 -13.41 -9.20
C ASN A 121 -14.70 -13.05 -7.92
N VAL A 122 -13.76 -12.13 -8.02
CA VAL A 122 -12.97 -11.65 -6.89
C VAL A 122 -13.23 -10.18 -6.54
N GLU A 123 -14.27 -9.56 -7.13
CA GLU A 123 -14.61 -8.16 -6.90
C GLU A 123 -14.78 -7.87 -5.40
N LYS A 124 -15.41 -8.80 -4.67
CA LYS A 124 -15.59 -8.70 -3.21
C LYS A 124 -14.27 -8.77 -2.42
N LYS A 125 -13.17 -9.20 -3.05
CA LYS A 125 -11.85 -9.26 -2.42
C LYS A 125 -11.04 -7.97 -2.56
N ILE A 126 -11.43 -7.07 -3.45
CA ILE A 126 -10.71 -5.82 -3.70
C ILE A 126 -10.54 -4.99 -2.42
N GLU A 127 -11.62 -4.83 -1.64
CA GLU A 127 -11.55 -4.08 -0.39
C GLU A 127 -10.65 -4.76 0.66
N HIS A 128 -10.64 -6.08 0.71
CA HIS A 128 -9.72 -6.82 1.55
C HIS A 128 -8.26 -6.61 1.11
N TRP A 129 -7.97 -6.68 -0.18
CA TRP A 129 -6.62 -6.44 -0.71
C TRP A 129 -6.17 -4.99 -0.52
N LYS A 130 -7.07 -4.02 -0.63
CA LYS A 130 -6.75 -2.62 -0.28
C LYS A 130 -6.31 -2.48 1.17
N LYS A 131 -6.99 -3.15 2.11
CA LYS A 131 -6.59 -3.17 3.53
C LYS A 131 -5.20 -3.80 3.70
N ILE A 132 -4.89 -4.89 3.01
CA ILE A 132 -3.55 -5.51 3.01
C ILE A 132 -2.51 -4.52 2.47
N ALA A 133 -2.81 -3.84 1.36
CA ALA A 133 -1.90 -2.87 0.76
C ALA A 133 -1.62 -1.69 1.71
N ILE A 134 -2.62 -1.17 2.40
CA ILE A 134 -2.45 -0.13 3.43
C ILE A 134 -1.50 -0.63 4.53
N HIS A 135 -1.79 -1.81 5.10
CA HIS A 135 -0.95 -2.37 6.17
C HIS A 135 0.49 -2.62 5.72
N ALA A 136 0.68 -3.13 4.50
CA ALA A 136 2.02 -3.32 3.93
C ALA A 136 2.75 -1.98 3.76
N THR A 137 2.06 -0.93 3.28
CA THR A 137 2.61 0.41 3.14
C THR A 137 3.05 0.98 4.49
N GLU A 138 2.23 0.82 5.53
CA GLU A 138 2.58 1.23 6.89
C GLU A 138 3.83 0.53 7.42
N GLN A 139 3.99 -0.79 7.13
CA GLN A 139 5.10 -1.59 7.62
C GLN A 139 6.41 -1.36 6.86
N CYS A 140 6.35 -1.21 5.54
CA CYS A 140 7.55 -1.03 4.71
C CYS A 140 8.04 0.43 4.63
N GLY A 141 7.28 1.38 5.16
CA GLY A 141 7.69 2.79 5.23
C GLY A 141 7.40 3.60 3.97
N ARG A 142 6.75 3.03 2.96
CA ARG A 142 6.33 3.78 1.77
C ARG A 142 5.28 4.85 2.10
N LEU A 143 5.17 5.84 1.23
CA LEU A 143 4.13 6.88 1.30
C LEU A 143 3.06 6.72 0.23
N ARG A 144 3.44 6.09 -0.90
CA ARG A 144 2.53 5.84 -2.00
C ARG A 144 1.77 4.54 -1.75
N LEU A 145 0.45 4.65 -1.65
CA LEU A 145 -0.41 3.46 -1.66
C LEU A 145 -0.42 2.83 -3.04
N MET A 146 -0.33 1.51 -3.09
CA MET A 146 -0.52 0.76 -4.32
C MET A 146 -2.01 0.76 -4.69
N HIS A 147 -2.31 1.17 -5.94
CA HIS A 147 -3.67 1.10 -6.45
C HIS A 147 -4.03 -0.32 -6.89
N ILE A 148 -5.14 -0.85 -6.38
CA ILE A 148 -5.66 -2.17 -6.77
C ILE A 148 -6.86 -1.96 -7.68
N HIS A 149 -6.68 -2.36 -8.93
CA HIS A 149 -7.69 -2.20 -9.97
C HIS A 149 -8.73 -3.31 -9.94
N SER A 150 -9.89 -3.05 -10.54
CA SER A 150 -10.89 -4.07 -10.77
C SER A 150 -10.35 -5.18 -11.68
N PRO A 151 -10.71 -6.45 -11.42
CA PRO A 151 -10.26 -7.58 -12.24
C PRO A 151 -10.67 -7.43 -13.71
N ARG A 152 -9.81 -7.91 -14.61
CA ARG A 152 -10.03 -7.86 -16.06
C ARG A 152 -9.71 -9.21 -16.70
N THR A 153 -10.28 -9.46 -17.87
CA THR A 153 -9.91 -10.59 -18.69
C THR A 153 -8.59 -10.31 -19.42
N TYR A 154 -7.80 -11.34 -19.66
CA TYR A 154 -6.55 -11.23 -20.41
C TYR A 154 -6.78 -10.63 -21.81
N SER A 155 -7.88 -11.02 -22.51
CA SER A 155 -8.24 -10.47 -23.81
C SER A 155 -8.48 -8.95 -23.79
N SER A 156 -9.11 -8.43 -22.73
CA SER A 156 -9.34 -6.99 -22.58
C SER A 156 -8.05 -6.19 -22.28
N LEU A 157 -7.02 -6.86 -21.82
CA LEU A 157 -5.71 -6.26 -21.58
C LEU A 157 -4.93 -6.08 -22.88
N ILE A 158 -4.91 -7.15 -23.72
CA ILE A 158 -4.15 -7.14 -24.97
C ILE A 158 -4.68 -6.11 -25.96
N SER A 159 -5.99 -5.88 -25.97
CA SER A 159 -6.63 -4.92 -26.89
C SER A 159 -6.24 -3.45 -26.64
N LYS A 160 -5.59 -3.16 -25.51
CA LYS A 160 -5.16 -1.79 -25.18
C LYS A 160 -3.69 -1.59 -25.54
N GLN A 161 -3.42 -0.60 -26.39
CA GLN A 161 -2.06 -0.10 -26.58
C GLN A 161 -1.61 0.59 -25.29
N ILE A 162 -0.54 0.08 -24.69
CA ILE A 162 0.13 0.69 -23.55
C ILE A 162 1.51 1.12 -24.05
N SER A 163 1.79 2.42 -24.04
CA SER A 163 3.07 3.00 -24.44
C SER A 163 4.08 2.94 -23.31
N SER A 164 4.47 1.75 -22.89
CA SER A 164 5.49 1.56 -21.85
C SER A 164 6.19 0.23 -22.06
N SER A 165 7.40 0.10 -21.54
CA SER A 165 8.14 -1.17 -21.56
C SER A 165 7.33 -2.26 -20.88
N LYS A 166 7.26 -3.43 -21.51
CA LYS A 166 6.45 -4.58 -21.05
C LYS A 166 7.33 -5.80 -20.89
N PHE A 167 7.21 -6.44 -19.75
CA PHE A 167 7.94 -7.66 -19.45
C PHE A 167 6.96 -8.78 -19.12
N LEU A 168 7.18 -9.94 -19.74
CA LEU A 168 6.45 -11.17 -19.45
C LEU A 168 7.37 -12.12 -18.70
N LEU A 169 7.03 -12.45 -17.47
CA LEU A 169 7.75 -13.46 -16.71
C LEU A 169 7.33 -14.85 -17.18
N HIS A 170 8.26 -15.61 -17.75
CA HIS A 170 8.08 -16.97 -18.22
C HIS A 170 9.25 -17.85 -17.76
N GLN A 171 8.99 -19.12 -17.45
CA GLN A 171 10.03 -20.04 -16.96
C GLN A 171 11.18 -20.28 -17.96
N ASP A 172 10.86 -20.23 -19.25
CA ASP A 172 11.81 -20.39 -20.35
C ASP A 172 12.22 -19.04 -20.97
N GLY A 173 11.96 -17.94 -20.25
CA GLY A 173 12.31 -16.60 -20.70
C GLY A 173 13.81 -16.31 -20.56
N GLU A 174 14.29 -15.37 -21.35
CA GLU A 174 15.67 -14.85 -21.22
C GLU A 174 15.89 -14.15 -19.87
N LYS A 175 17.15 -14.11 -19.45
CA LYS A 175 17.48 -13.38 -18.23
C LYS A 175 17.16 -11.89 -18.41
N PHE A 176 16.39 -11.35 -17.48
CA PHE A 176 16.07 -9.93 -17.46
C PHE A 176 17.33 -9.09 -17.27
N ASN A 177 17.56 -8.14 -18.18
CA ASN A 177 18.65 -7.19 -18.09
C ASN A 177 18.12 -5.83 -17.64
N THR A 178 18.54 -5.36 -16.46
CA THR A 178 18.10 -4.08 -15.89
C THR A 178 18.54 -2.88 -16.70
N SER A 179 19.59 -2.98 -17.54
CA SER A 179 20.04 -1.88 -18.42
C SER A 179 19.00 -1.52 -19.49
N GLU A 180 18.07 -2.42 -19.81
CA GLU A 180 16.96 -2.14 -20.73
C GLU A 180 15.89 -1.21 -20.14
N LEU A 181 15.90 -1.00 -18.82
CA LEU A 181 14.97 -0.09 -18.12
C LEU A 181 15.46 1.36 -18.09
N GLU A 182 16.72 1.63 -18.41
CA GLU A 182 17.32 2.96 -18.33
C GLU A 182 17.11 3.79 -19.60
N SER A 183 16.54 3.21 -20.66
CA SER A 183 16.36 3.86 -21.95
C SER A 183 15.03 4.61 -22.17
N ASP A 184 14.14 4.61 -21.18
CA ASP A 184 12.79 5.20 -21.30
C ASP A 184 12.59 6.46 -20.40
N ASP A 185 13.63 7.26 -20.19
CA ASP A 185 13.54 8.60 -19.57
C ASP A 185 13.34 9.71 -20.59
#